data_71f3167fb1e7a5d61b3c0cc332906c01
#
_entry.id   71f3167fb1e7a5d61b3c0cc332906c01
#
_cell.length_a   1.000
_cell.length_b   1.000
_cell.length_c   1.000
_cell.angle_alpha   90.00
_cell.angle_beta   90.00
_cell.angle_gamma   90.00
#
_symmetry.space_group_name_H-M   'P 1'
#
loop_
_entity.id
_entity.type
_entity.pdbx_description
1 polymer ?
#
loop_
_entity_poly.entity_id
_entity_poly.type
_entity_poly.pdbx_seq_one_letter_code
_entity_poly.pdbx_strand_id
1 'polypeptide(L)'
;MSHLIVPSRRLFLASAALPLFTVRGAFANLLDDLTKTPPQTEGPFYPDKLPLDTDNDLIVINDSLTPGVGEITHLTGRVLDVKGNPVRNAVVEIWQCDAGGVYLHSLDSKPNAAKQDKNFQGFGRFATGSKGEYYFRTIKPVPYSQRPAPHIHVMVKKGGKKLLTTQFYIKDHPGNMKDGIYTGVKDMKQRAALTVPFTAMKESKIGEQAATFDIVLGVTPES
;
A
#
# COMPACT_ATOMS: atom_id res chain seq x y z
N MET A 1 -50.92 -59.40 -26.43
CA MET A 1 -51.15 -57.96 -26.17
C MET A 1 -50.83 -57.73 -24.70
N SER A 2 -49.61 -57.27 -24.43
CA SER A 2 -49.13 -57.04 -23.05
C SER A 2 -49.17 -55.52 -22.76
N HIS A 3 -49.95 -55.16 -21.76
CA HIS A 3 -50.03 -53.79 -21.27
C HIS A 3 -48.82 -53.50 -20.35
N LEU A 4 -47.99 -52.56 -20.78
CA LEU A 4 -46.95 -51.96 -19.94
C LEU A 4 -47.53 -50.90 -19.00
N ILE A 5 -47.46 -51.17 -17.72
CA ILE A 5 -47.84 -50.23 -16.65
C ILE A 5 -46.59 -49.35 -16.38
N VAL A 6 -46.71 -48.03 -16.63
CA VAL A 6 -45.68 -47.05 -16.32
C VAL A 6 -45.89 -46.54 -14.89
N PRO A 7 -44.91 -46.64 -13.96
CA PRO A 7 -45.07 -46.05 -12.62
C PRO A 7 -44.85 -44.55 -12.60
N SER A 8 -45.83 -43.79 -12.10
CA SER A 8 -45.72 -42.36 -11.89
C SER A 8 -44.70 -42.03 -10.79
N ARG A 9 -43.72 -41.24 -11.17
CA ARG A 9 -42.78 -40.64 -10.21
C ARG A 9 -43.43 -39.49 -9.46
N ARG A 10 -43.81 -39.74 -8.21
CA ARG A 10 -44.16 -38.65 -7.29
C ARG A 10 -42.87 -38.05 -6.79
N LEU A 11 -42.58 -36.77 -7.21
CA LEU A 11 -41.52 -35.95 -6.66
C LEU A 11 -41.89 -35.52 -5.24
N PHE A 12 -41.18 -36.02 -4.26
CA PHE A 12 -41.19 -35.46 -2.90
C PHE A 12 -40.26 -34.24 -2.88
N LEU A 13 -40.84 -33.05 -2.86
CA LEU A 13 -40.13 -31.82 -2.53
C LEU A 13 -39.94 -31.80 -1.01
N ALA A 14 -38.79 -32.26 -0.56
CA ALA A 14 -38.36 -32.03 0.83
C ALA A 14 -37.82 -30.59 0.89
N SER A 15 -38.58 -29.66 1.43
CA SER A 15 -38.15 -28.33 1.80
C SER A 15 -37.14 -28.44 2.93
N ALA A 16 -35.85 -28.44 2.61
CA ALA A 16 -34.79 -28.23 3.56
C ALA A 16 -34.74 -26.75 3.93
N ALA A 17 -35.32 -26.37 5.05
CA ALA A 17 -35.12 -25.06 5.65
C ALA A 17 -33.65 -24.97 6.13
N LEU A 18 -32.80 -24.32 5.35
CA LEU A 18 -31.46 -23.92 5.78
C LEU A 18 -31.61 -22.87 6.89
N PRO A 19 -30.98 -23.07 8.06
CA PRO A 19 -30.95 -22.02 9.08
C PRO A 19 -30.17 -20.83 8.51
N LEU A 20 -30.81 -19.68 8.40
CA LEU A 20 -30.12 -18.41 8.19
C LEU A 20 -29.26 -18.14 9.43
N PHE A 21 -28.02 -18.62 9.42
CA PHE A 21 -27.02 -18.14 10.35
C PHE A 21 -26.75 -16.69 10.00
N THR A 22 -27.20 -15.78 10.86
CA THR A 22 -26.91 -14.36 10.77
C THR A 22 -25.41 -14.15 10.95
N VAL A 23 -24.71 -13.93 9.84
CA VAL A 23 -23.25 -13.64 9.78
C VAL A 23 -22.94 -12.23 10.37
N ARG A 24 -23.87 -11.63 11.10
CA ARG A 24 -23.69 -10.29 11.70
C ARG A 24 -22.59 -10.22 12.76
N GLY A 25 -22.27 -11.32 13.45
CA GLY A 25 -21.24 -11.31 14.50
C GLY A 25 -19.81 -11.32 14.01
N ALA A 26 -19.54 -11.94 12.83
CA ALA A 26 -18.17 -12.03 12.31
C ALA A 26 -17.66 -10.71 11.72
N PHE A 27 -18.55 -9.89 11.12
CA PHE A 27 -18.18 -8.58 10.59
C PHE A 27 -17.98 -7.51 11.68
N ALA A 28 -18.72 -7.59 12.80
CA ALA A 28 -18.56 -6.65 13.92
C ALA A 28 -17.18 -6.80 14.58
N ASN A 29 -16.71 -8.05 14.78
CA ASN A 29 -15.37 -8.30 15.35
C ASN A 29 -14.21 -7.90 14.42
N LEU A 30 -14.41 -7.92 13.08
CA LEU A 30 -13.42 -7.44 12.12
C LEU A 30 -13.28 -5.92 12.12
N LEU A 31 -14.34 -5.19 12.47
CA LEU A 31 -14.32 -3.72 12.54
C LEU A 31 -13.65 -3.20 13.81
N ASP A 32 -13.73 -3.95 14.92
CA ASP A 32 -13.05 -3.61 16.18
C ASP A 32 -11.52 -3.77 16.10
N ASP A 33 -11.01 -4.49 15.10
CA ASP A 33 -9.57 -4.72 14.90
C ASP A 33 -8.92 -3.78 13.87
N LEU A 34 -9.68 -2.89 13.20
CA LEU A 34 -9.12 -1.95 12.25
C LEU A 34 -8.35 -0.84 12.98
N THR A 35 -7.04 -1.00 13.05
CA THR A 35 -6.16 0.03 13.58
C THR A 35 -6.01 1.16 12.56
N LYS A 36 -6.39 2.39 12.95
CA LYS A 36 -6.18 3.57 12.12
C LYS A 36 -4.70 3.75 11.84
N THR A 37 -4.37 4.00 10.57
CA THR A 37 -3.02 4.36 10.17
C THR A 37 -2.66 5.72 10.78
N PRO A 38 -1.65 5.80 11.66
CA PRO A 38 -1.31 7.06 12.30
C PRO A 38 -0.67 8.03 11.30
N PRO A 39 -0.99 9.34 11.41
CA PRO A 39 -0.31 10.35 10.61
C PRO A 39 1.15 10.48 11.05
N GLN A 40 2.01 10.78 10.09
CA GLN A 40 3.41 11.14 10.33
C GLN A 40 3.79 12.35 9.49
N THR A 41 4.97 12.91 9.78
CA THR A 41 5.48 14.07 9.04
C THR A 41 5.67 13.76 7.55
N GLU A 42 5.35 14.73 6.71
CA GLU A 42 5.66 14.72 5.29
C GLU A 42 7.18 14.71 5.05
N GLY A 43 7.92 15.31 6.00
CA GLY A 43 9.35 15.51 5.85
C GLY A 43 9.68 16.60 4.82
N PRO A 44 10.99 16.88 4.61
CA PRO A 44 11.44 17.96 3.74
C PRO A 44 11.56 17.59 2.26
N PHE A 45 11.30 16.33 1.88
CA PHE A 45 11.66 15.80 0.56
C PHE A 45 10.47 15.37 -0.30
N TYR A 46 9.24 15.83 0.01
CA TYR A 46 8.17 15.76 -0.99
C TYR A 46 8.64 16.59 -2.21
N PRO A 47 8.60 16.04 -3.46
CA PRO A 47 9.20 16.71 -4.60
C PRO A 47 8.75 18.16 -4.75
N ASP A 48 9.70 19.09 -4.71
CA ASP A 48 9.49 20.53 -4.94
C ASP A 48 9.14 20.82 -6.41
N LYS A 49 9.47 19.89 -7.29
CA LYS A 49 9.06 19.85 -8.68
C LYS A 49 8.70 18.42 -9.04
N LEU A 50 7.42 18.18 -9.30
CA LEU A 50 6.97 16.86 -9.73
C LEU A 50 7.64 16.45 -11.04
N PRO A 51 8.03 15.17 -11.20
CA PRO A 51 8.53 14.66 -12.47
C PRO A 51 7.43 14.73 -13.54
N LEU A 52 7.82 14.69 -14.81
CA LEU A 52 6.88 14.66 -15.93
C LEU A 52 6.09 13.36 -15.95
N ASP A 53 6.76 12.25 -15.63
CA ASP A 53 6.15 10.98 -15.39
C ASP A 53 5.80 10.86 -13.90
N THR A 54 4.55 10.57 -13.61
CA THR A 54 4.05 10.45 -12.22
C THR A 54 3.21 9.20 -12.05
N ASP A 55 3.34 8.23 -12.93
CA ASP A 55 2.58 6.99 -12.86
C ASP A 55 3.01 6.11 -11.67
N ASN A 56 2.57 4.89 -11.65
CA ASN A 56 2.81 3.95 -10.55
C ASN A 56 3.99 3.00 -10.79
N ASP A 57 4.75 3.17 -11.87
CA ASP A 57 6.00 2.46 -12.12
C ASP A 57 7.20 3.38 -11.88
N LEU A 58 7.79 3.31 -10.69
CA LEU A 58 8.93 4.16 -10.35
C LEU A 58 10.27 3.61 -10.90
N ILE A 59 10.25 2.41 -11.50
CA ILE A 59 11.44 1.73 -12.01
C ILE A 59 11.77 2.14 -13.46
N VAL A 60 10.72 2.41 -14.26
CA VAL A 60 10.86 2.78 -15.66
C VAL A 60 10.23 4.15 -15.88
N ILE A 61 11.05 5.16 -16.18
CA ILE A 61 10.57 6.52 -16.45
C ILE A 61 10.17 6.61 -17.92
N ASN A 62 8.90 6.88 -18.21
CA ASN A 62 8.33 6.82 -19.55
C ASN A 62 8.71 5.51 -20.26
N ASP A 63 9.27 5.57 -21.45
CA ASP A 63 9.72 4.41 -22.23
C ASP A 63 11.24 4.20 -22.14
N SER A 64 11.88 4.59 -21.02
CA SER A 64 13.33 4.44 -20.85
C SER A 64 13.74 2.97 -20.89
N LEU A 65 14.79 2.67 -21.64
CA LEU A 65 15.39 1.33 -21.70
C LEU A 65 16.27 1.01 -20.47
N THR A 66 16.65 2.02 -19.69
CA THR A 66 17.48 1.87 -18.50
C THR A 66 16.58 2.00 -17.27
N PRO A 67 16.33 0.91 -16.54
CA PRO A 67 15.53 0.96 -15.33
C PRO A 67 16.28 1.58 -14.16
N GLY A 68 15.55 2.05 -13.16
CA GLY A 68 16.10 2.41 -11.86
C GLY A 68 16.73 1.21 -11.14
N VAL A 69 17.73 1.46 -10.31
CA VAL A 69 18.50 0.45 -9.59
C VAL A 69 17.91 0.18 -8.21
N GLY A 70 17.84 -1.07 -7.80
CA GLY A 70 17.40 -1.49 -6.45
C GLY A 70 16.71 -2.84 -6.43
N GLU A 71 16.31 -3.30 -5.24
CA GLU A 71 15.46 -4.49 -5.09
C GLU A 71 14.03 -4.14 -5.50
N ILE A 72 13.63 -4.54 -6.71
CA ILE A 72 12.28 -4.24 -7.24
C ILE A 72 11.22 -4.76 -6.29
N THR A 73 10.26 -3.93 -5.96
CA THR A 73 9.17 -4.22 -5.04
C THR A 73 7.82 -3.92 -5.66
N HIS A 74 6.94 -4.90 -5.64
CA HIS A 74 5.53 -4.78 -5.96
C HIS A 74 4.77 -4.40 -4.68
N LEU A 75 4.47 -3.12 -4.54
CA LEU A 75 3.73 -2.57 -3.41
C LEU A 75 2.24 -2.54 -3.75
N THR A 76 1.45 -3.25 -2.97
CA THR A 76 -0.01 -3.27 -3.07
C THR A 76 -0.65 -2.79 -1.77
N GLY A 77 -1.94 -2.50 -1.81
CA GLY A 77 -2.72 -2.20 -0.62
C GLY A 77 -4.10 -1.66 -0.96
N ARG A 78 -4.84 -1.33 0.07
CA ARG A 78 -6.16 -0.71 -0.03
C ARG A 78 -6.23 0.52 0.83
N VAL A 79 -7.01 1.50 0.41
CA VAL A 79 -7.43 2.62 1.24
C VAL A 79 -8.82 2.32 1.75
N LEU A 80 -8.96 2.26 3.07
CA LEU A 80 -10.20 1.98 3.78
C LEU A 80 -10.59 3.20 4.64
N ASP A 81 -11.87 3.41 4.82
CA ASP A 81 -12.37 4.39 5.78
C ASP A 81 -12.35 3.84 7.23
N VAL A 82 -12.73 4.65 8.19
CA VAL A 82 -12.81 4.25 9.61
C VAL A 82 -13.78 3.09 9.88
N LYS A 83 -14.67 2.79 8.95
CA LYS A 83 -15.63 1.68 9.02
C LYS A 83 -15.19 0.44 8.24
N GLY A 84 -14.00 0.49 7.62
CA GLY A 84 -13.48 -0.57 6.76
C GLY A 84 -14.05 -0.58 5.35
N ASN A 85 -14.82 0.43 4.94
CA ASN A 85 -15.30 0.51 3.57
C ASN A 85 -14.18 1.00 2.63
N PRO A 86 -14.14 0.50 1.39
CA PRO A 86 -13.15 0.95 0.42
C PRO A 86 -13.35 2.42 0.02
N VAL A 87 -12.26 3.18 0.03
CA VAL A 87 -12.25 4.57 -0.44
C VAL A 87 -11.86 4.58 -1.92
N ARG A 88 -12.85 4.79 -2.79
CA ARG A 88 -12.69 4.82 -4.25
C ARG A 88 -12.24 6.19 -4.71
N ASN A 89 -11.55 6.25 -5.86
CA ASN A 89 -11.11 7.50 -6.50
C ASN A 89 -10.32 8.41 -5.54
N ALA A 90 -9.66 7.83 -4.55
CA ALA A 90 -8.63 8.51 -3.81
C ALA A 90 -7.31 8.44 -4.58
N VAL A 91 -6.50 9.47 -4.52
CA VAL A 91 -5.15 9.46 -5.07
C VAL A 91 -4.18 9.09 -3.96
N VAL A 92 -3.50 7.97 -4.13
CA VAL A 92 -2.35 7.59 -3.29
C VAL A 92 -1.11 8.08 -3.98
N GLU A 93 -0.29 8.85 -3.29
CA GLU A 93 1.03 9.28 -3.72
C GLU A 93 2.07 8.63 -2.82
N ILE A 94 3.16 8.17 -3.42
CA ILE A 94 4.33 7.70 -2.68
C ILE A 94 5.56 8.48 -3.10
N TRP A 95 6.50 8.68 -2.17
CA TRP A 95 7.84 9.17 -2.50
C TRP A 95 8.86 8.55 -1.56
N GLN A 96 10.03 8.30 -2.11
CA GLN A 96 11.15 7.67 -1.40
C GLN A 96 12.49 8.06 -2.05
N CYS A 97 13.58 7.84 -1.35
CA CYS A 97 14.91 7.94 -1.92
C CYS A 97 15.19 6.76 -2.87
N ASP A 98 16.13 6.96 -3.78
CA ASP A 98 16.70 5.90 -4.63
C ASP A 98 17.58 4.93 -3.83
N ALA A 99 18.16 3.93 -4.47
CA ALA A 99 19.08 2.97 -3.83
C ALA A 99 20.38 3.61 -3.30
N GLY A 100 20.73 4.80 -3.76
CA GLY A 100 21.85 5.62 -3.25
C GLY A 100 21.45 6.47 -2.03
N GLY A 101 20.19 6.42 -1.59
CA GLY A 101 19.66 7.20 -0.47
C GLY A 101 19.38 8.66 -0.82
N VAL A 102 19.14 8.99 -2.10
CA VAL A 102 18.92 10.37 -2.59
C VAL A 102 17.45 10.54 -3.02
N TYR A 103 16.81 11.60 -2.52
CA TYR A 103 15.46 11.99 -2.92
C TYR A 103 15.45 12.86 -4.17
N LEU A 104 14.34 12.83 -4.89
CA LEU A 104 14.12 13.68 -6.07
C LEU A 104 14.07 15.19 -5.76
N HIS A 105 13.90 15.56 -4.49
CA HIS A 105 13.83 16.95 -4.05
C HIS A 105 15.16 17.70 -4.24
N SER A 106 15.11 18.97 -4.70
CA SER A 106 16.30 19.77 -5.05
C SER A 106 17.26 20.00 -3.86
N LEU A 107 16.78 20.02 -2.62
CA LEU A 107 17.63 20.13 -1.42
C LEU A 107 18.49 18.88 -1.19
N ASP A 108 18.13 17.75 -1.75
CA ASP A 108 18.87 16.50 -1.60
C ASP A 108 19.57 16.09 -2.89
N SER A 109 18.90 16.16 -4.03
CA SER A 109 19.44 15.73 -5.33
C SER A 109 20.59 16.60 -5.81
N LYS A 110 20.58 17.93 -5.58
CA LYS A 110 21.67 18.81 -6.03
C LYS A 110 22.99 18.52 -5.31
N PRO A 111 23.07 18.49 -3.94
CA PRO A 111 24.32 18.18 -3.26
C PRO A 111 24.77 16.73 -3.47
N ASN A 112 23.86 15.80 -3.79
CA ASN A 112 24.13 14.38 -3.95
C ASN A 112 24.06 13.91 -5.42
N ALA A 113 24.15 14.80 -6.39
CA ALA A 113 23.94 14.51 -7.81
C ALA A 113 24.82 13.37 -8.36
N ALA A 114 26.01 13.16 -7.80
CA ALA A 114 26.91 12.07 -8.18
C ALA A 114 26.43 10.68 -7.69
N LYS A 115 25.54 10.63 -6.69
CA LYS A 115 24.99 9.40 -6.13
C LYS A 115 23.58 9.12 -6.60
N GLN A 116 22.89 10.15 -7.13
CA GLN A 116 21.50 10.06 -7.55
C GLN A 116 21.35 9.11 -8.73
N ASP A 117 20.43 8.16 -8.61
CA ASP A 117 19.94 7.37 -9.73
C ASP A 117 18.89 8.18 -10.53
N LYS A 118 19.29 8.71 -11.68
CA LYS A 118 18.42 9.50 -12.57
C LYS A 118 17.38 8.66 -13.31
N ASN A 119 17.49 7.34 -13.26
CA ASN A 119 16.53 6.40 -13.86
C ASN A 119 15.45 5.96 -12.89
N PHE A 120 15.57 6.31 -11.60
CA PHE A 120 14.54 6.05 -10.61
C PHE A 120 13.63 7.26 -10.44
N GLN A 121 12.32 7.06 -10.62
CA GLN A 121 11.34 8.16 -10.63
C GLN A 121 11.18 8.84 -9.25
N GLY A 122 11.39 8.12 -8.16
CA GLY A 122 11.38 8.65 -6.78
C GLY A 122 10.03 9.12 -6.25
N PHE A 123 9.04 9.26 -7.12
CA PHE A 123 7.67 9.69 -6.83
C PHE A 123 6.70 8.97 -7.77
N GLY A 124 5.53 8.59 -7.27
CA GLY A 124 4.46 8.02 -8.10
C GLY A 124 3.10 8.27 -7.50
N ARG A 125 2.05 8.11 -8.32
CA ARG A 125 0.66 8.24 -7.89
C ARG A 125 -0.22 7.18 -8.52
N PHE A 126 -1.29 6.82 -7.79
CA PHE A 126 -2.28 5.86 -8.23
C PHE A 126 -3.67 6.27 -7.74
N ALA A 127 -4.66 6.22 -8.61
CA ALA A 127 -6.07 6.43 -8.23
C ALA A 127 -6.68 5.09 -7.78
N THR A 128 -7.21 5.04 -6.55
CA THR A 128 -7.78 3.81 -6.00
C THR A 128 -8.99 3.34 -6.78
N GLY A 129 -9.06 2.03 -7.00
CA GLY A 129 -10.14 1.37 -7.73
C GLY A 129 -11.39 1.12 -6.87
N SER A 130 -12.26 0.25 -7.36
CA SER A 130 -13.60 0.00 -6.78
C SER A 130 -13.57 -0.65 -5.40
N LYS A 131 -12.49 -1.37 -5.06
CA LYS A 131 -12.23 -2.00 -3.76
C LYS A 131 -11.27 -1.19 -2.90
N GLY A 132 -10.97 0.06 -3.28
CA GLY A 132 -9.99 0.91 -2.63
C GLY A 132 -8.53 0.53 -2.93
N GLU A 133 -8.31 -0.41 -3.83
CA GLU A 133 -7.02 -0.98 -4.16
C GLU A 133 -6.08 0.02 -4.86
N TYR A 134 -4.79 -0.11 -4.58
CA TYR A 134 -3.71 0.59 -5.27
C TYR A 134 -2.50 -0.32 -5.50
N TYR A 135 -1.65 0.06 -6.42
CA TYR A 135 -0.45 -0.67 -6.79
C TYR A 135 0.66 0.28 -7.22
N PHE A 136 1.90 -0.03 -6.80
CA PHE A 136 3.12 0.59 -7.29
C PHE A 136 4.19 -0.46 -7.58
N ARG A 137 4.99 -0.22 -8.60
CA ARG A 137 6.25 -0.91 -8.82
C ARG A 137 7.37 0.05 -8.46
N THR A 138 8.11 -0.27 -7.41
CA THR A 138 9.15 0.59 -6.85
C THR A 138 10.35 -0.24 -6.39
N ILE A 139 11.25 0.32 -5.59
CA ILE A 139 12.33 -0.42 -4.94
C ILE A 139 12.07 -0.57 -3.45
N LYS A 140 12.64 -1.60 -2.85
CA LYS A 140 12.70 -1.73 -1.40
C LYS A 140 13.46 -0.53 -0.84
N PRO A 141 12.88 0.20 0.14
CA PRO A 141 13.50 1.41 0.66
C PRO A 141 14.81 1.10 1.38
N VAL A 142 15.73 2.05 1.34
CA VAL A 142 17.02 1.98 2.01
C VAL A 142 17.10 3.04 3.12
N PRO A 143 17.94 2.82 4.16
CA PRO A 143 18.24 3.88 5.12
C PRO A 143 19.06 4.98 4.45
N TYR A 144 18.90 6.23 4.89
CA TYR A 144 19.71 7.35 4.41
C TYR A 144 20.14 8.26 5.56
N SER A 145 21.23 8.98 5.37
CA SER A 145 21.93 9.88 6.29
C SER A 145 21.38 10.01 7.73
N GLN A 146 20.26 10.69 7.93
CA GLN A 146 19.64 10.99 9.22
C GLN A 146 18.50 10.03 9.62
N ARG A 147 18.12 9.11 8.72
CA ARG A 147 17.00 8.18 8.91
C ARG A 147 17.49 6.73 8.81
N PRO A 148 17.77 6.10 9.96
CA PRO A 148 18.24 4.71 10.01
C PRO A 148 17.14 3.69 9.66
N ALA A 149 15.86 4.05 9.78
CA ALA A 149 14.74 3.22 9.34
C ALA A 149 14.45 3.45 7.85
N PRO A 150 14.61 2.43 6.99
CA PRO A 150 14.16 2.53 5.59
C PRO A 150 12.65 2.66 5.55
N HIS A 151 12.15 3.60 4.76
CA HIS A 151 10.72 3.91 4.72
C HIS A 151 10.29 4.47 3.35
N ILE A 152 9.00 4.34 3.10
CA ILE A 152 8.33 4.98 1.97
C ILE A 152 7.29 5.95 2.53
N HIS A 153 7.31 7.18 2.06
CA HIS A 153 6.30 8.18 2.39
C HIS A 153 5.03 7.92 1.59
N VAL A 154 3.89 8.18 2.21
CA VAL A 154 2.58 7.98 1.59
C VAL A 154 1.69 9.18 1.90
N MET A 155 0.98 9.67 0.87
CA MET A 155 -0.06 10.67 1.01
C MET A 155 -1.32 10.20 0.32
N VAL A 156 -2.45 10.29 1.03
CA VAL A 156 -3.78 10.00 0.47
C VAL A 156 -4.54 11.30 0.30
N LYS A 157 -5.04 11.53 -0.92
CA LYS A 157 -5.86 12.71 -1.29
C LYS A 157 -7.19 12.25 -1.85
N LYS A 158 -8.26 13.03 -1.65
CA LYS A 158 -9.54 12.85 -2.35
C LYS A 158 -10.21 14.20 -2.55
N GLY A 159 -10.76 14.45 -3.75
CA GLY A 159 -11.37 15.73 -4.07
C GLY A 159 -10.44 16.92 -3.85
N GLY A 160 -9.14 16.78 -4.11
CA GLY A 160 -8.12 17.82 -3.87
C GLY A 160 -7.72 18.00 -2.40
N LYS A 161 -8.41 17.36 -1.44
CA LYS A 161 -8.10 17.45 -0.02
C LYS A 161 -7.09 16.36 0.39
N LYS A 162 -6.09 16.72 1.19
CA LYS A 162 -5.16 15.80 1.85
C LYS A 162 -5.89 15.13 3.03
N LEU A 163 -6.02 13.81 3.00
CA LEU A 163 -6.70 13.02 4.04
C LEU A 163 -5.73 12.42 5.05
N LEU A 164 -4.56 11.98 4.57
CA LEU A 164 -3.52 11.39 5.41
C LEU A 164 -2.15 11.66 4.79
N THR A 165 -1.17 11.94 5.62
CA THR A 165 0.25 11.80 5.30
C THR A 165 0.87 10.90 6.34
N THR A 166 1.63 9.91 5.90
CA THR A 166 2.27 8.93 6.76
C THR A 166 3.54 8.36 6.11
N GLN A 167 4.18 7.42 6.80
CA GLN A 167 5.30 6.64 6.30
C GLN A 167 5.08 5.20 6.70
N PHE A 168 5.50 4.24 5.89
CA PHE A 168 5.58 2.86 6.33
C PHE A 168 7.02 2.34 6.23
N TYR A 169 7.31 1.33 7.03
CA TYR A 169 8.65 0.85 7.34
C TYR A 169 8.77 -0.64 7.07
N ILE A 170 9.98 -1.10 6.81
CA ILE A 170 10.24 -2.54 6.70
C ILE A 170 10.09 -3.18 8.08
N LYS A 171 9.24 -4.22 8.17
CA LYS A 171 9.03 -4.98 9.41
C LYS A 171 10.35 -5.55 9.92
N ASP A 172 10.55 -5.46 11.24
CA ASP A 172 11.71 -6.01 11.96
C ASP A 172 13.08 -5.46 11.51
N HIS A 173 13.11 -4.33 10.78
CA HIS A 173 14.38 -3.71 10.42
C HIS A 173 15.07 -3.10 11.65
N PRO A 174 16.37 -3.38 11.89
CA PRO A 174 17.08 -2.95 13.11
C PRO A 174 17.20 -1.43 13.25
N GLY A 175 17.09 -0.69 12.17
CA GLY A 175 17.06 0.78 12.14
C GLY A 175 15.77 1.39 12.70
N ASN A 176 14.66 0.65 12.73
CA ASN A 176 13.37 1.18 13.17
C ASN A 176 13.43 1.72 14.60
N MET A 177 14.00 0.98 15.51
CA MET A 177 14.11 1.38 16.93
C MET A 177 15.14 2.50 17.19
N LYS A 178 15.94 2.84 16.18
CA LYS A 178 16.91 3.96 16.22
C LYS A 178 16.35 5.23 15.54
N ASP A 179 15.18 5.14 14.93
CA ASP A 179 14.56 6.24 14.20
C ASP A 179 13.53 6.97 15.06
N GLY A 180 13.76 8.27 15.28
CA GLY A 180 12.93 9.09 16.17
C GLY A 180 11.49 9.27 15.69
N ILE A 181 11.24 9.25 14.35
CA ILE A 181 9.88 9.38 13.81
C ILE A 181 9.12 8.06 14.02
N TYR A 182 9.75 6.92 13.76
CA TYR A 182 9.15 5.63 14.02
C TYR A 182 8.83 5.43 15.51
N THR A 183 9.80 5.69 16.40
CA THR A 183 9.63 5.52 17.86
C THR A 183 8.77 6.61 18.48
N GLY A 184 8.52 7.71 17.74
CA GLY A 184 7.55 8.76 18.10
C GLY A 184 6.12 8.26 18.16
N VAL A 185 5.74 7.23 17.40
CA VAL A 185 4.46 6.54 17.50
C VAL A 185 4.48 5.66 18.75
N LYS A 186 3.86 6.11 19.84
CA LYS A 186 3.93 5.42 21.15
C LYS A 186 3.01 4.21 21.23
N ASP A 187 1.87 4.25 20.57
CA ASP A 187 0.92 3.13 20.51
C ASP A 187 1.52 1.99 19.68
N MET A 188 1.63 0.81 20.29
CA MET A 188 2.25 -0.36 19.66
C MET A 188 1.41 -0.91 18.50
N LYS A 189 0.06 -0.85 18.58
CA LYS A 189 -0.82 -1.29 17.49
C LYS A 189 -0.68 -0.35 16.28
N GLN A 190 -0.70 0.96 16.51
CA GLN A 190 -0.48 1.94 15.46
C GLN A 190 0.91 1.82 14.85
N ARG A 191 1.94 1.59 15.65
CA ARG A 191 3.30 1.36 15.16
C ARG A 191 3.39 0.09 14.32
N ALA A 192 2.73 -0.99 14.75
CA ALA A 192 2.65 -2.23 13.96
C ALA A 192 1.93 -2.01 12.63
N ALA A 193 0.88 -1.17 12.60
CA ALA A 193 0.17 -0.81 11.38
C ALA A 193 1.02 -0.02 10.36
N LEU A 194 2.17 0.52 10.79
CA LEU A 194 3.13 1.17 9.90
C LEU A 194 4.27 0.24 9.43
N THR A 195 4.28 -1.02 9.84
CA THR A 195 5.37 -1.95 9.49
C THR A 195 4.89 -3.04 8.54
N VAL A 196 5.62 -3.22 7.46
CA VAL A 196 5.26 -4.09 6.35
C VAL A 196 6.37 -5.11 6.11
N PRO A 197 6.05 -6.41 6.01
CA PRO A 197 7.01 -7.39 5.53
C PRO A 197 7.28 -7.20 4.05
N PHE A 198 8.55 -7.26 3.66
CA PHE A 198 8.98 -7.35 2.28
C PHE A 198 9.39 -8.80 2.03
N THR A 199 8.63 -9.48 1.19
CA THR A 199 8.77 -10.92 0.98
C THR A 199 9.23 -11.21 -0.45
N ALA A 200 10.29 -12.00 -0.59
CA ALA A 200 10.77 -12.43 -1.90
C ALA A 200 9.68 -13.20 -2.67
N MET A 201 9.47 -12.84 -3.92
CA MET A 201 8.54 -13.51 -4.81
C MET A 201 9.21 -14.77 -5.38
N LYS A 202 8.68 -15.95 -5.05
CA LYS A 202 9.27 -17.24 -5.41
C LYS A 202 9.41 -17.44 -6.93
N GLU A 203 8.49 -16.87 -7.69
CA GLU A 203 8.44 -16.97 -9.16
C GLU A 203 9.32 -15.94 -9.86
N SER A 204 9.84 -14.94 -9.13
CA SER A 204 10.72 -13.93 -9.72
C SER A 204 12.11 -14.49 -9.99
N LYS A 205 12.57 -14.35 -11.22
CA LYS A 205 13.92 -14.75 -11.64
C LYS A 205 14.99 -13.70 -11.27
N ILE A 206 14.57 -12.51 -10.91
CA ILE A 206 15.45 -11.36 -10.61
C ILE A 206 15.38 -10.92 -9.14
N GLY A 207 14.68 -11.70 -8.29
CA GLY A 207 14.63 -11.44 -6.84
C GLY A 207 13.67 -10.33 -6.43
N GLU A 208 12.57 -10.12 -7.17
CA GLU A 208 11.56 -9.12 -6.82
C GLU A 208 10.91 -9.42 -5.47
N GLN A 209 10.48 -8.36 -4.80
CA GLN A 209 9.79 -8.40 -3.50
C GLN A 209 8.32 -8.08 -3.67
N ALA A 210 7.50 -8.61 -2.76
CA ALA A 210 6.12 -8.19 -2.57
C ALA A 210 5.98 -7.52 -1.20
N ALA A 211 5.20 -6.45 -1.15
CA ALA A 211 4.84 -5.75 0.08
C ALA A 211 3.37 -5.32 0.02
N THR A 212 2.64 -5.42 1.15
CA THR A 212 1.24 -4.99 1.21
C THR A 212 1.05 -4.03 2.37
N PHE A 213 0.57 -2.82 2.08
CA PHE A 213 0.29 -1.79 3.07
C PHE A 213 -1.15 -1.29 2.93
N ASP A 214 -2.06 -1.82 3.75
CA ASP A 214 -3.44 -1.32 3.84
C ASP A 214 -3.47 -0.03 4.68
N ILE A 215 -4.17 0.98 4.19
CA ILE A 215 -4.28 2.31 4.82
C ILE A 215 -5.70 2.47 5.37
N VAL A 216 -5.83 2.65 6.68
CA VAL A 216 -7.11 2.92 7.33
C VAL A 216 -7.18 4.39 7.70
N LEU A 217 -8.04 5.14 7.03
CA LEU A 217 -8.25 6.56 7.29
C LEU A 217 -8.97 6.78 8.64
N GLY A 218 -8.66 7.88 9.33
CA GLY A 218 -9.36 8.27 10.55
C GLY A 218 -10.78 8.82 10.33
N VAL A 219 -11.21 8.94 9.07
CA VAL A 219 -12.46 9.55 8.63
C VAL A 219 -13.11 8.73 7.52
N THR A 220 -14.41 8.92 7.32
CA THR A 220 -15.09 8.50 6.08
C THR A 220 -15.13 9.72 5.15
N PRO A 221 -14.37 9.71 4.04
CA PRO A 221 -14.37 10.84 3.11
C PRO A 221 -15.73 10.97 2.40
N GLU A 222 -16.13 12.21 2.12
CA GLU A 222 -17.28 12.47 1.26
C GLU A 222 -17.09 11.86 -0.13
N SER A 223 -18.20 11.41 -0.72
CA SER A 223 -18.25 10.74 -2.04
C SER A 223 -17.85 11.69 -3.17
#